data_d199d5657792716643bd12bb4e52a950
#
_entry.id   d199d5657792716643bd12bb4e52a950
#
_cell.length_a   1.000
_cell.length_b   1.000
_cell.length_c   1.000
_cell.angle_alpha   90.00
_cell.angle_beta   90.00
_cell.angle_gamma   90.00
#
_symmetry.space_group_name_H-M   'P 1'
#
loop_
_entity.id
_entity.type
_entity.pdbx_description
1 polymer ?
#
loop_
_entity_poly.entity_id
_entity_poly.type
_entity_poly.pdbx_seq_one_letter_code
_entity_poly.pdbx_strand_id
1 'polypeptide(L)'
;MINRKIVASAFALLVSIGIFAQNSTNSPYTRFGYGKLIDGGFARTNSMGGIGFGFRSKNTINIINPAAYSEIDSTSFLFEFGLSGMMSRFASKTASSTKITGNIDYVALQFPITKWIGVSAGLVPYSFVGYAFKTKDSLRIPSNNDTVYCRNIQSFGGVGGISQVYLGMAFRFFDRLSLGVNGYYMFGEVSHARYSEQEFSDKRPTHSTTSTSTLKVRSFNTRLGLQYSQKLRENKDLLTVGAIYEFQHKLGSEYTVSTYGVDTVLDTLNNVFELPNVYGLGFTYTLDNRLMFGADAVYQQFAKAYFQNQSNVLNNRLKLSAGIEFVNKPNGNRYIDRMVWRLGANYATSYAKVNDSNLSDYAVTLGFGFPFRANRSMLNLHLEYGGMGAMHSSNLLKENYLKVGISFSLNEMWFYRLLLR
;
A
#
# COMPACT_ATOMS: atom_id res chain seq x y z
N MET A 1 4.33 4.79 34.73
CA MET A 1 5.56 5.45 34.22
C MET A 1 6.32 4.46 33.36
N ILE A 2 6.37 4.66 32.05
CA ILE A 2 7.15 3.83 31.12
C ILE A 2 8.62 4.13 31.42
N ASN A 3 9.40 3.08 31.63
CA ASN A 3 10.82 3.21 31.97
C ASN A 3 11.57 3.82 30.78
N ARG A 4 12.17 5.01 30.94
CA ARG A 4 12.91 5.73 29.90
C ARG A 4 13.95 4.85 29.18
N LYS A 5 14.51 3.86 29.90
CA LYS A 5 15.47 2.89 29.34
C LYS A 5 14.79 1.94 28.32
N ILE A 6 13.51 1.54 28.53
CA ILE A 6 12.76 0.68 27.60
C ILE A 6 12.45 1.45 26.32
N VAL A 7 12.05 2.73 26.44
CA VAL A 7 11.79 3.59 25.27
C VAL A 7 13.08 3.84 24.47
N ALA A 8 14.19 4.13 25.16
CA ALA A 8 15.48 4.32 24.52
C ALA A 8 16.00 3.04 23.84
N SER A 9 15.82 1.87 24.47
CA SER A 9 16.21 0.58 23.87
C SER A 9 15.32 0.22 22.67
N ALA A 10 14.02 0.48 22.71
CA ALA A 10 13.12 0.29 21.59
C ALA A 10 13.46 1.23 20.44
N PHE A 11 13.81 2.49 20.73
CA PHE A 11 14.26 3.46 19.72
C PHE A 11 15.60 3.07 19.11
N ALA A 12 16.56 2.60 19.90
CA ALA A 12 17.85 2.10 19.41
C ALA A 12 17.69 0.84 18.54
N LEU A 13 16.76 -0.06 18.89
CA LEU A 13 16.42 -1.23 18.09
C LEU A 13 15.78 -0.82 16.74
N LEU A 14 14.93 0.19 16.73
CA LEU A 14 14.31 0.74 15.50
C LEU A 14 15.36 1.38 14.57
N VAL A 15 16.34 2.10 15.13
CA VAL A 15 17.42 2.71 14.34
C VAL A 15 18.35 1.64 13.76
N SER A 16 18.60 0.53 14.44
CA SER A 16 19.43 -0.57 13.93
C SER A 16 18.80 -1.36 12.78
N ILE A 17 17.46 -1.40 12.69
CA ILE A 17 16.74 -2.05 11.59
C ILE A 17 16.85 -1.25 10.28
N GLY A 18 17.06 0.07 10.35
CA GLY A 18 17.19 0.95 9.18
C GLY A 18 18.48 0.81 8.36
N ILE A 19 19.45 -0.01 8.78
CA ILE A 19 20.75 -0.16 8.11
C ILE A 19 20.71 -1.19 6.96
N PHE A 20 19.68 -2.03 6.86
CA PHE A 20 19.48 -2.90 5.73
C PHE A 20 18.55 -2.25 4.72
N ALA A 21 19.07 -1.46 3.79
CA ALA A 21 18.36 -0.99 2.60
C ALA A 21 18.05 -2.18 1.67
N GLN A 22 17.22 -3.11 2.14
CA GLN A 22 16.68 -4.18 1.32
C GLN A 22 15.48 -3.63 0.56
N ASN A 23 15.30 -4.11 -0.68
CA ASN A 23 14.12 -3.77 -1.47
C ASN A 23 12.83 -4.04 -0.67
N SER A 24 11.91 -3.08 -0.67
CA SER A 24 10.61 -3.20 0.00
C SER A 24 9.70 -4.26 -0.63
N THR A 25 10.04 -4.73 -1.83
CA THR A 25 9.38 -5.84 -2.56
C THR A 25 10.40 -6.52 -3.48
N ASN A 26 10.10 -7.73 -3.95
CA ASN A 26 10.93 -8.45 -4.93
C ASN A 26 10.11 -8.93 -6.14
N SER A 27 8.94 -8.35 -6.38
CA SER A 27 8.03 -8.79 -7.42
C SER A 27 8.47 -8.29 -8.80
N PRO A 28 8.71 -9.17 -9.79
CA PRO A 28 9.00 -8.78 -11.17
C PRO A 28 7.88 -7.95 -11.83
N TYR A 29 6.66 -8.05 -11.34
CA TYR A 29 5.53 -7.25 -11.81
C TYR A 29 5.66 -5.77 -11.46
N THR A 30 6.50 -5.40 -10.47
CA THR A 30 6.77 -4.02 -10.13
C THR A 30 7.63 -3.27 -11.15
N ARG A 31 8.07 -3.96 -12.22
CA ARG A 31 8.71 -3.35 -13.37
C ARG A 31 7.77 -2.45 -14.16
N PHE A 32 6.47 -2.67 -14.06
CA PHE A 32 5.47 -1.98 -14.87
C PHE A 32 4.79 -0.85 -14.09
N GLY A 33 4.50 0.26 -14.77
CA GLY A 33 3.80 1.40 -14.20
C GLY A 33 4.59 2.05 -13.06
N TYR A 34 3.90 2.35 -11.97
CA TYR A 34 4.46 2.95 -10.76
C TYR A 34 4.93 1.91 -9.72
N GLY A 35 5.01 0.62 -10.08
CA GLY A 35 5.30 -0.49 -9.17
C GLY A 35 4.07 -1.08 -8.50
N LYS A 36 4.24 -1.77 -7.36
CA LYS A 36 3.13 -2.31 -6.56
C LYS A 36 2.50 -1.19 -5.75
N LEU A 37 1.25 -0.85 -6.06
CA LEU A 37 0.48 0.15 -5.31
C LEU A 37 0.17 -0.36 -3.91
N ILE A 38 0.23 0.55 -2.92
CA ILE A 38 -0.13 0.29 -1.53
C ILE A 38 -1.47 0.98 -1.27
N ASP A 39 -2.48 0.21 -0.88
CA ASP A 39 -3.86 0.71 -0.76
C ASP A 39 -4.13 1.54 0.53
N GLY A 40 -3.09 1.91 1.26
CA GLY A 40 -3.14 2.93 2.32
C GLY A 40 -3.85 2.54 3.61
N GLY A 41 -4.25 1.29 3.80
CA GLY A 41 -4.88 0.83 5.04
C GLY A 41 -3.86 0.65 6.19
N PHE A 42 -4.33 0.83 7.43
CA PHE A 42 -3.56 0.49 8.63
C PHE A 42 -3.91 -0.93 9.09
N ALA A 43 -3.19 -1.47 10.08
CA ALA A 43 -3.28 -2.89 10.43
C ALA A 43 -4.72 -3.36 10.74
N ARG A 44 -5.56 -2.51 11.35
CA ARG A 44 -6.97 -2.85 11.63
C ARG A 44 -7.77 -3.03 10.34
N THR A 45 -7.69 -2.08 9.42
CA THR A 45 -8.40 -2.14 8.13
C THR A 45 -7.81 -3.20 7.22
N ASN A 46 -6.46 -3.35 7.18
CA ASN A 46 -5.78 -4.38 6.40
C ASN A 46 -6.17 -5.80 6.86
N SER A 47 -6.38 -5.99 8.17
CA SER A 47 -6.85 -7.27 8.73
C SER A 47 -8.28 -7.64 8.30
N MET A 48 -9.02 -6.69 7.75
CA MET A 48 -10.40 -6.85 7.23
C MET A 48 -10.45 -6.69 5.71
N GLY A 49 -9.43 -7.19 4.98
CA GLY A 49 -9.38 -7.10 3.53
C GLY A 49 -9.11 -5.70 2.99
N GLY A 50 -8.82 -4.72 3.84
CA GLY A 50 -8.59 -3.33 3.45
C GLY A 50 -9.87 -2.49 3.31
N ILE A 51 -10.98 -2.87 3.98
CA ILE A 51 -12.17 -2.03 4.06
C ILE A 51 -11.89 -0.78 4.90
N GLY A 52 -12.44 0.37 4.50
CA GLY A 52 -12.19 1.63 5.20
C GLY A 52 -13.16 2.74 4.89
N PHE A 53 -13.94 2.68 3.79
CA PHE A 53 -14.77 3.82 3.41
C PHE A 53 -15.89 4.10 4.39
N GLY A 54 -16.61 3.08 4.85
CA GLY A 54 -17.61 3.19 5.91
C GLY A 54 -17.03 3.04 7.32
N PHE A 55 -15.74 2.72 7.48
CA PHE A 55 -15.16 2.43 8.78
C PHE A 55 -14.90 3.70 9.60
N ARG A 56 -15.43 3.75 10.83
CA ARG A 56 -15.21 4.82 11.82
C ARG A 56 -14.74 4.24 13.14
N SER A 57 -13.83 4.90 13.80
CA SER A 57 -13.31 4.48 15.09
C SER A 57 -12.83 5.66 15.92
N LYS A 58 -13.06 5.59 17.24
CA LYS A 58 -12.51 6.54 18.23
C LYS A 58 -11.08 6.20 18.64
N ASN A 59 -10.62 4.98 18.36
CA ASN A 59 -9.39 4.44 18.93
C ASN A 59 -8.34 4.07 17.87
N THR A 60 -8.65 4.21 16.58
CA THR A 60 -7.74 3.90 15.47
C THR A 60 -7.93 4.91 14.34
N ILE A 61 -6.83 5.23 13.67
CA ILE A 61 -6.79 6.16 12.55
C ILE A 61 -7.26 5.46 11.28
N ASN A 62 -8.13 6.10 10.51
CA ASN A 62 -8.54 5.60 9.19
C ASN A 62 -8.17 6.61 8.10
N ILE A 63 -7.03 6.39 7.44
CA ILE A 63 -6.55 7.23 6.33
C ILE A 63 -7.30 6.94 5.01
N ILE A 64 -7.96 5.78 4.88
CA ILE A 64 -8.64 5.37 3.65
C ILE A 64 -9.76 6.36 3.32
N ASN A 65 -10.53 6.80 4.34
CA ASN A 65 -11.52 7.86 4.19
C ASN A 65 -11.26 8.97 5.21
N PRO A 66 -10.81 10.16 4.79
CA PRO A 66 -10.49 11.25 5.72
C PRO A 66 -11.68 11.75 6.54
N ALA A 67 -12.92 11.53 6.11
CA ALA A 67 -14.12 11.91 6.89
C ALA A 67 -14.17 11.23 8.27
N ALA A 68 -13.50 10.06 8.41
CA ALA A 68 -13.45 9.31 9.66
C ALA A 68 -12.68 10.01 10.79
N TYR A 69 -11.80 10.98 10.49
CA TYR A 69 -11.05 11.70 11.52
C TYR A 69 -11.93 12.46 12.49
N SER A 70 -13.14 12.86 12.07
CA SER A 70 -14.11 13.56 12.92
C SER A 70 -14.71 12.71 14.05
N GLU A 71 -14.45 11.40 14.07
CA GLU A 71 -14.96 10.48 15.11
C GLU A 71 -14.09 10.45 16.38
N ILE A 72 -12.90 11.06 16.36
CA ILE A 72 -11.99 11.07 17.52
C ILE A 72 -12.66 11.73 18.74
N ASP A 73 -12.45 11.15 19.92
CA ASP A 73 -12.90 11.76 21.18
C ASP A 73 -12.11 13.06 21.47
N SER A 74 -12.79 14.07 22.00
CA SER A 74 -12.23 15.41 22.22
C SER A 74 -11.06 15.49 23.21
N THR A 75 -10.78 14.41 23.93
CA THR A 75 -9.65 14.30 24.89
C THR A 75 -8.58 13.32 24.46
N SER A 76 -8.72 12.69 23.28
CA SER A 76 -7.82 11.64 22.81
C SER A 76 -6.73 12.18 21.90
N PHE A 77 -5.53 11.63 22.03
CA PHE A 77 -4.45 11.72 21.07
C PHE A 77 -4.12 10.31 20.58
N LEU A 78 -4.19 10.09 19.28
CA LEU A 78 -3.87 8.80 18.68
C LEU A 78 -2.51 8.86 17.99
N PHE A 79 -1.71 7.83 18.22
CA PHE A 79 -0.47 7.59 17.48
C PHE A 79 -0.49 6.15 17.00
N GLU A 80 -0.23 5.94 15.71
CA GLU A 80 -0.14 4.61 15.12
C GLU A 80 1.16 4.41 14.36
N PHE A 81 1.73 3.23 14.54
CA PHE A 81 2.95 2.79 13.88
C PHE A 81 2.81 1.33 13.48
N GLY A 82 3.17 1.00 12.24
CA GLY A 82 3.07 -0.35 11.68
C GLY A 82 4.34 -0.82 11.00
N LEU A 83 4.68 -2.09 11.23
CA LEU A 83 5.76 -2.83 10.58
C LEU A 83 5.20 -4.09 9.94
N SER A 84 5.79 -4.52 8.83
CA SER A 84 5.48 -5.81 8.23
C SER A 84 6.69 -6.52 7.66
N GLY A 85 6.61 -7.86 7.65
CA GLY A 85 7.48 -8.73 6.89
C GLY A 85 6.66 -9.50 5.86
N MET A 86 7.22 -9.73 4.68
CA MET A 86 6.57 -10.46 3.60
C MET A 86 7.52 -11.50 3.01
N MET A 87 7.05 -12.74 2.95
CA MET A 87 7.70 -13.81 2.24
C MET A 87 6.95 -14.08 0.93
N SER A 88 7.62 -13.85 -0.21
CA SER A 88 7.06 -14.06 -1.55
C SER A 88 7.74 -15.24 -2.22
N ARG A 89 6.94 -16.14 -2.79
CA ARG A 89 7.37 -17.24 -3.65
C ARG A 89 6.98 -16.97 -5.09
N PHE A 90 7.99 -16.92 -5.94
CA PHE A 90 7.87 -16.76 -7.38
C PHE A 90 8.08 -18.11 -8.05
N ALA A 91 7.17 -18.50 -8.94
CA ALA A 91 7.26 -19.75 -9.66
C ALA A 91 6.98 -19.54 -11.15
N SER A 92 7.87 -20.06 -11.99
CA SER A 92 7.70 -20.26 -13.43
C SER A 92 7.56 -21.74 -13.73
N LYS A 93 7.43 -22.12 -15.00
CA LYS A 93 7.39 -23.55 -15.40
C LYS A 93 8.67 -24.31 -15.03
N THR A 94 9.83 -23.63 -15.00
CA THR A 94 11.14 -24.25 -14.91
C THR A 94 11.93 -23.89 -13.65
N ALA A 95 11.52 -22.87 -12.91
CA ALA A 95 12.24 -22.36 -11.76
C ALA A 95 11.33 -21.76 -10.70
N SER A 96 11.76 -21.82 -9.45
CA SER A 96 11.10 -21.12 -8.34
C SER A 96 12.13 -20.42 -7.47
N SER A 97 11.73 -19.31 -6.85
CA SER A 97 12.56 -18.53 -5.91
C SER A 97 11.69 -18.01 -4.79
N THR A 98 12.24 -17.98 -3.58
CA THR A 98 11.59 -17.36 -2.41
C THR A 98 12.41 -16.20 -1.92
N LYS A 99 11.76 -15.09 -1.61
CA LYS A 99 12.39 -13.87 -1.12
C LYS A 99 11.64 -13.35 0.11
N ILE A 100 12.37 -12.74 1.03
CA ILE A 100 11.83 -12.12 2.24
C ILE A 100 12.13 -10.63 2.19
N THR A 101 11.15 -9.82 2.58
CA THR A 101 11.26 -8.36 2.68
C THR A 101 10.66 -7.88 4.00
N GLY A 102 11.15 -6.73 4.49
CA GLY A 102 10.60 -6.07 5.67
C GLY A 102 10.35 -4.60 5.38
N ASN A 103 9.24 -4.06 5.88
CA ASN A 103 8.82 -2.69 5.61
C ASN A 103 8.32 -1.99 6.88
N ILE A 104 8.54 -0.67 6.93
CA ILE A 104 7.77 0.23 7.76
C ILE A 104 6.51 0.57 6.94
N ASP A 105 5.33 0.13 7.44
CA ASP A 105 4.09 0.31 6.69
C ASP A 105 3.55 1.73 6.83
N TYR A 106 3.63 2.33 8.04
CA TYR A 106 3.14 3.69 8.27
C TYR A 106 3.55 4.24 9.64
N VAL A 107 3.53 5.55 9.74
CA VAL A 107 3.56 6.32 10.99
C VAL A 107 2.48 7.39 10.88
N ALA A 108 1.57 7.47 11.85
CA ALA A 108 0.48 8.43 11.81
C ALA A 108 0.10 8.92 13.21
N LEU A 109 -0.44 10.13 13.25
CA LEU A 109 -1.01 10.73 14.44
C LEU A 109 -2.38 11.34 14.12
N GLN A 110 -3.26 11.42 15.13
CA GLN A 110 -4.55 12.06 15.01
C GLN A 110 -4.95 12.71 16.34
N PHE A 111 -5.50 13.90 16.27
CA PHE A 111 -5.96 14.64 17.44
C PHE A 111 -7.19 15.50 17.11
N PRO A 112 -8.04 15.79 18.09
CA PRO A 112 -9.17 16.70 17.93
C PRO A 112 -8.73 18.15 18.03
N ILE A 113 -9.29 19.02 17.18
CA ILE A 113 -9.24 20.47 17.37
C ILE A 113 -10.46 20.91 18.19
N THR A 114 -11.62 20.34 17.85
CA THR A 114 -12.89 20.54 18.55
C THR A 114 -13.64 19.21 18.64
N LYS A 115 -14.81 19.21 19.28
CA LYS A 115 -15.68 18.01 19.36
C LYS A 115 -16.17 17.49 17.99
N TRP A 116 -16.08 18.33 16.95
CA TRP A 116 -16.59 18.05 15.61
C TRP A 116 -15.52 18.18 14.52
N ILE A 117 -14.28 18.56 14.90
CA ILE A 117 -13.13 18.67 13.98
C ILE A 117 -12.01 17.75 14.47
N GLY A 118 -11.60 16.80 13.63
CA GLY A 118 -10.43 15.97 13.82
C GLY A 118 -9.37 16.22 12.74
N VAL A 119 -8.11 16.17 13.14
CA VAL A 119 -6.95 16.33 12.24
C VAL A 119 -6.06 15.10 12.36
N SER A 120 -5.52 14.65 11.22
CA SER A 120 -4.56 13.56 11.17
C SER A 120 -3.40 13.92 10.24
N ALA A 121 -2.21 13.46 10.61
CA ALA A 121 -1.01 13.61 9.79
C ALA A 121 -0.17 12.33 9.87
N GLY A 122 0.64 12.08 8.85
CA GLY A 122 1.51 10.90 8.87
C GLY A 122 2.30 10.71 7.60
N LEU A 123 3.09 9.61 7.62
CA LEU A 123 3.90 9.14 6.51
C LEU A 123 3.44 7.74 6.13
N VAL A 124 3.13 7.53 4.86
CA VAL A 124 2.67 6.26 4.31
C VAL A 124 3.31 6.01 2.93
N PRO A 125 3.59 4.77 2.55
CA PRO A 125 4.01 4.47 1.18
C PRO A 125 2.83 4.60 0.22
N TYR A 126 3.13 4.99 -1.03
CA TYR A 126 2.20 4.97 -2.16
C TYR A 126 2.45 3.76 -3.06
N SER A 127 3.73 3.49 -3.37
CA SER A 127 4.11 2.33 -4.19
C SER A 127 5.52 1.85 -3.86
N PHE A 128 5.78 0.56 -4.17
CA PHE A 128 7.10 -0.04 -4.07
C PHE A 128 7.53 -0.65 -5.39
N VAL A 129 8.82 -0.50 -5.70
CA VAL A 129 9.50 -1.18 -6.81
C VAL A 129 10.68 -1.95 -6.26
N GLY A 130 10.77 -3.24 -6.63
CA GLY A 130 11.90 -4.07 -6.28
C GLY A 130 11.85 -5.39 -7.05
N TYR A 131 12.87 -5.63 -7.89
CA TYR A 131 13.04 -6.89 -8.59
C TYR A 131 14.46 -7.04 -9.09
N ALA A 132 14.90 -8.29 -9.26
CA ALA A 132 16.13 -8.65 -9.94
C ALA A 132 15.94 -10.02 -10.59
N PHE A 133 16.05 -10.10 -11.91
CA PHE A 133 15.98 -11.35 -12.65
C PHE A 133 16.79 -11.31 -13.95
N LYS A 134 17.10 -12.50 -14.48
CA LYS A 134 17.83 -12.65 -15.75
C LYS A 134 17.05 -13.53 -16.71
N THR A 135 17.10 -13.17 -17.98
CA THR A 135 16.62 -14.00 -19.09
C THR A 135 17.78 -14.38 -19.99
N LYS A 136 17.72 -15.58 -20.56
CA LYS A 136 18.70 -16.09 -21.54
C LYS A 136 17.95 -16.64 -22.73
N ASP A 137 18.23 -16.06 -23.88
CA ASP A 137 17.70 -16.51 -25.16
C ASP A 137 18.86 -16.87 -26.10
N SER A 138 18.65 -17.86 -26.98
CA SER A 138 19.60 -18.23 -28.01
C SER A 138 18.95 -18.09 -29.36
N LEU A 139 19.49 -17.22 -30.20
CA LEU A 139 19.04 -16.99 -31.55
C LEU A 139 20.01 -17.67 -32.53
N ARG A 140 19.45 -18.31 -33.57
CA ARG A 140 20.22 -18.82 -34.70
C ARG A 140 20.30 -17.75 -35.75
N ILE A 141 21.52 -17.39 -36.14
CA ILE A 141 21.77 -16.40 -37.18
C ILE A 141 22.36 -17.16 -38.39
N PRO A 142 21.65 -17.24 -39.54
CA PRO A 142 22.21 -17.81 -40.77
C PRO A 142 23.45 -17.00 -41.20
N SER A 143 24.57 -17.67 -41.42
CA SER A 143 25.79 -17.11 -42.01
C SER A 143 26.20 -17.94 -43.20
N ASN A 144 26.91 -17.35 -44.15
CA ASN A 144 27.14 -17.84 -45.54
C ASN A 144 27.59 -19.30 -45.74
N ASN A 145 27.96 -20.06 -44.71
CA ASN A 145 28.23 -21.52 -44.76
C ASN A 145 28.11 -22.18 -43.36
N ASP A 146 27.70 -21.44 -42.35
CA ASP A 146 27.65 -21.97 -40.99
C ASP A 146 26.50 -21.33 -40.21
N THR A 147 26.07 -21.95 -39.10
CA THR A 147 25.04 -21.41 -38.19
C THR A 147 25.75 -20.77 -37.02
N VAL A 148 25.69 -19.46 -36.92
CA VAL A 148 26.17 -18.71 -35.74
C VAL A 148 25.07 -18.66 -34.69
N TYR A 149 25.40 -19.07 -33.47
CA TYR A 149 24.50 -18.93 -32.33
C TYR A 149 24.83 -17.62 -31.60
N CYS A 150 23.81 -16.78 -31.45
CA CYS A 150 23.86 -15.60 -30.60
C CYS A 150 23.17 -15.89 -29.29
N ARG A 151 23.89 -15.88 -28.17
CA ARG A 151 23.37 -15.96 -26.83
C ARG A 151 23.09 -14.53 -26.34
N ASN A 152 21.83 -14.21 -26.14
CA ASN A 152 21.41 -12.92 -25.59
C ASN A 152 21.08 -13.10 -24.09
N ILE A 153 21.90 -12.47 -23.24
CA ILE A 153 21.72 -12.47 -21.79
C ILE A 153 21.20 -11.09 -21.38
N GLN A 154 20.01 -11.04 -20.79
CA GLN A 154 19.44 -9.81 -20.30
C GLN A 154 19.25 -9.90 -18.79
N SER A 155 19.78 -8.90 -18.07
CA SER A 155 19.59 -8.72 -16.63
C SER A 155 18.70 -7.51 -16.39
N PHE A 156 17.70 -7.67 -15.56
CA PHE A 156 16.76 -6.62 -15.20
C PHE A 156 16.79 -6.41 -13.70
N GLY A 157 16.87 -5.15 -13.29
CA GLY A 157 16.82 -4.74 -11.90
C GLY A 157 15.94 -3.51 -11.73
N GLY A 158 15.24 -3.42 -10.62
CA GLY A 158 14.48 -2.24 -10.24
C GLY A 158 14.49 -2.06 -8.74
N VAL A 159 14.58 -0.81 -8.31
CA VAL A 159 14.61 -0.43 -6.89
C VAL A 159 13.86 0.87 -6.67
N GLY A 160 13.39 1.09 -5.45
CA GLY A 160 12.82 2.35 -5.01
C GLY A 160 11.33 2.28 -4.71
N GLY A 161 10.69 3.45 -4.73
CA GLY A 161 9.28 3.59 -4.45
C GLY A 161 8.89 5.05 -4.25
N ILE A 162 7.59 5.28 -4.16
CA ILE A 162 7.00 6.58 -3.90
C ILE A 162 6.38 6.54 -2.51
N SER A 163 6.73 7.50 -1.67
CA SER A 163 6.16 7.73 -0.34
C SER A 163 5.35 9.02 -0.33
N GLN A 164 4.47 9.15 0.65
CA GLN A 164 3.66 10.36 0.81
C GLN A 164 3.53 10.75 2.28
N VAL A 165 3.78 12.02 2.57
CA VAL A 165 3.37 12.67 3.81
C VAL A 165 1.97 13.21 3.60
N TYR A 166 1.07 13.00 4.54
CA TYR A 166 -0.27 13.54 4.47
C TYR A 166 -0.60 14.42 5.68
N LEU A 167 -1.44 15.39 5.41
CA LEU A 167 -2.16 16.18 6.40
C LEU A 167 -3.63 16.19 6.01
N GLY A 168 -4.48 15.79 6.94
CA GLY A 168 -5.91 15.69 6.72
C GLY A 168 -6.74 16.31 7.82
N MET A 169 -7.93 16.75 7.45
CA MET A 169 -8.92 17.32 8.36
C MET A 169 -10.31 16.80 8.03
N ALA A 170 -11.12 16.62 9.05
CA ALA A 170 -12.53 16.26 8.90
C ALA A 170 -13.44 17.08 9.79
N PHE A 171 -14.65 17.30 9.29
CA PHE A 171 -15.73 18.03 9.94
C PHE A 171 -16.94 17.12 10.06
N ARG A 172 -17.57 17.09 11.24
CA ARG A 172 -18.80 16.36 11.51
C ARG A 172 -19.97 17.33 11.64
N PHE A 173 -21.02 17.08 10.86
CA PHE A 173 -22.25 17.86 10.83
C PHE A 173 -23.42 17.01 11.34
N PHE A 174 -24.25 17.59 12.21
CA PHE A 174 -25.49 16.97 12.73
C PHE A 174 -25.30 15.53 13.27
N ASP A 175 -24.09 15.20 13.80
CA ASP A 175 -23.69 13.90 14.33
C ASP A 175 -23.81 12.70 13.34
N ARG A 176 -24.19 12.94 12.10
CA ARG A 176 -24.44 11.90 11.09
C ARG A 176 -23.58 12.02 9.86
N LEU A 177 -23.36 13.24 9.39
CA LEU A 177 -22.60 13.52 8.16
C LEU A 177 -21.21 13.98 8.52
N SER A 178 -20.19 13.41 7.88
CA SER A 178 -18.81 13.85 8.02
C SER A 178 -18.20 14.07 6.64
N LEU A 179 -17.49 15.18 6.51
CA LEU A 179 -16.70 15.55 5.33
C LEU A 179 -15.24 15.60 5.74
N GLY A 180 -14.35 15.13 4.89
CA GLY A 180 -12.93 15.17 5.15
C GLY A 180 -12.12 15.42 3.89
N VAL A 181 -10.92 15.94 4.09
CA VAL A 181 -9.95 16.17 3.04
C VAL A 181 -8.56 15.76 3.51
N ASN A 182 -7.81 15.05 2.68
CA ASN A 182 -6.37 14.82 2.81
C ASN A 182 -5.64 15.55 1.71
N GLY A 183 -4.61 16.31 2.09
CA GLY A 183 -3.55 16.74 1.18
C GLY A 183 -2.35 15.81 1.34
N TYR A 184 -1.80 15.32 0.25
CA TYR A 184 -0.61 14.47 0.21
C TYR A 184 0.52 15.19 -0.49
N TYR A 185 1.71 15.16 0.09
CA TYR A 185 2.95 15.47 -0.60
C TYR A 185 3.66 14.16 -0.93
N MET A 186 3.74 13.86 -2.21
CA MET A 186 4.33 12.64 -2.76
C MET A 186 5.79 12.90 -3.15
N PHE A 187 6.68 11.99 -2.74
CA PHE A 187 8.10 12.07 -3.03
C PHE A 187 8.70 10.67 -3.14
N GLY A 188 9.80 10.58 -3.87
CA GLY A 188 10.53 9.32 -4.01
C GLY A 188 11.20 9.18 -5.36
N GLU A 189 11.90 8.07 -5.50
CA GLU A 189 12.64 7.73 -6.71
C GLU A 189 12.41 6.26 -7.04
N VAL A 190 12.15 5.98 -8.31
CA VAL A 190 12.03 4.64 -8.87
C VAL A 190 13.06 4.52 -9.98
N SER A 191 13.95 3.54 -9.88
CA SER A 191 14.99 3.28 -10.87
C SER A 191 14.87 1.88 -11.43
N HIS A 192 14.95 1.76 -12.76
CA HIS A 192 14.94 0.52 -13.50
C HIS A 192 16.23 0.43 -14.32
N ALA A 193 16.96 -0.68 -14.17
CA ALA A 193 18.17 -0.96 -14.93
C ALA A 193 17.98 -2.21 -15.81
N ARG A 194 18.44 -2.13 -17.04
CA ARG A 194 18.52 -3.24 -17.98
C ARG A 194 19.94 -3.34 -18.49
N TYR A 195 20.55 -4.50 -18.28
CA TYR A 195 21.82 -4.87 -18.88
C TYR A 195 21.56 -5.93 -19.95
N SER A 196 22.07 -5.75 -21.15
CA SER A 196 21.97 -6.69 -22.27
C SER A 196 23.35 -7.00 -22.78
N GLU A 197 23.67 -8.28 -22.91
CA GLU A 197 24.94 -8.80 -23.41
C GLU A 197 24.68 -9.84 -24.49
N GLN A 198 25.39 -9.69 -25.63
CA GLN A 198 25.28 -10.58 -26.78
C GLN A 198 26.61 -11.29 -27.00
N GLU A 199 26.63 -12.61 -26.76
CA GLU A 199 27.75 -13.50 -27.01
C GLU A 199 27.54 -14.27 -28.29
N PHE A 200 28.54 -14.27 -29.20
CA PHE A 200 28.48 -14.99 -30.47
C PHE A 200 29.35 -16.24 -30.43
N SER A 201 28.90 -17.36 -31.04
CA SER A 201 29.61 -18.63 -31.09
C SER A 201 30.88 -18.58 -31.95
N ASP A 202 31.01 -17.63 -32.85
CA ASP A 202 32.17 -17.41 -33.75
C ASP A 202 33.21 -16.47 -33.17
N LYS A 203 33.16 -16.21 -31.86
CA LYS A 203 34.14 -15.37 -31.11
C LYS A 203 34.23 -13.92 -31.60
N ARG A 204 33.20 -13.37 -32.29
CA ARG A 204 33.12 -11.91 -32.51
C ARG A 204 33.10 -11.18 -31.17
N PRO A 205 33.48 -9.88 -31.19
CA PRO A 205 33.39 -9.05 -29.99
C PRO A 205 31.99 -9.08 -29.36
N THR A 206 31.96 -9.26 -28.06
CA THR A 206 30.76 -9.17 -27.25
C THR A 206 30.27 -7.73 -27.18
N HIS A 207 29.02 -7.49 -27.46
CA HIS A 207 28.39 -6.19 -27.31
C HIS A 207 27.55 -6.16 -26.05
N SER A 208 27.80 -5.16 -25.22
CA SER A 208 26.98 -4.94 -24.00
C SER A 208 26.34 -3.56 -24.01
N THR A 209 25.12 -3.48 -23.51
CA THR A 209 24.39 -2.22 -23.36
C THR A 209 23.75 -2.17 -21.99
N THR A 210 23.93 -1.06 -21.30
CA THR A 210 23.26 -0.76 -20.03
C THR A 210 22.30 0.40 -20.25
N SER A 211 21.03 0.18 -19.93
CA SER A 211 20.01 1.23 -19.94
C SER A 211 19.43 1.38 -18.55
N THR A 212 19.44 2.60 -18.02
CA THR A 212 18.86 2.94 -16.73
C THR A 212 17.81 4.02 -16.93
N SER A 213 16.61 3.80 -16.39
CA SER A 213 15.58 4.82 -16.35
C SER A 213 15.22 5.14 -14.90
N THR A 214 15.20 6.42 -14.57
CA THR A 214 14.95 6.92 -13.21
C THR A 214 13.80 7.90 -13.23
N LEU A 215 12.77 7.62 -12.44
CA LEU A 215 11.63 8.49 -12.19
C LEU A 215 11.75 9.09 -10.80
N LYS A 216 11.97 10.41 -10.71
CA LYS A 216 11.91 11.19 -9.47
C LYS A 216 10.57 11.88 -9.37
N VAL A 217 9.89 11.73 -8.24
CA VAL A 217 8.55 12.28 -7.99
C VAL A 217 8.63 13.34 -6.91
N ARG A 218 8.00 14.50 -7.17
CA ARG A 218 7.74 15.58 -6.22
C ARG A 218 6.41 16.22 -6.60
N SER A 219 5.31 15.81 -5.97
CA SER A 219 3.96 16.19 -6.38
C SER A 219 3.02 16.30 -5.21
N PHE A 220 1.89 16.97 -5.42
CA PHE A 220 0.79 17.02 -4.47
C PHE A 220 -0.38 16.20 -5.00
N ASN A 221 -1.12 15.56 -4.10
CA ASN A 221 -2.37 14.87 -4.38
C ASN A 221 -3.42 15.24 -3.34
N THR A 222 -4.69 15.10 -3.65
CA THR A 222 -5.81 15.42 -2.74
C THR A 222 -6.86 14.33 -2.81
N ARG A 223 -7.32 13.88 -1.62
CA ARG A 223 -8.45 12.97 -1.47
C ARG A 223 -9.56 13.64 -0.69
N LEU A 224 -10.75 13.64 -1.26
CA LEU A 224 -11.98 14.03 -0.58
C LEU A 224 -12.66 12.80 0.00
N GLY A 225 -13.25 12.94 1.17
CA GLY A 225 -13.99 11.88 1.86
C GLY A 225 -15.34 12.34 2.36
N LEU A 226 -16.30 11.45 2.27
CA LEU A 226 -17.66 11.62 2.78
C LEU A 226 -18.04 10.38 3.59
N GLN A 227 -18.69 10.57 4.73
CA GLN A 227 -19.34 9.49 5.49
C GLN A 227 -20.69 9.94 6.01
N TYR A 228 -21.66 9.04 5.91
CA TYR A 228 -22.98 9.18 6.55
C TYR A 228 -23.21 8.01 7.49
N SER A 229 -23.53 8.32 8.75
CA SER A 229 -23.74 7.32 9.81
C SER A 229 -25.15 7.42 10.35
N GLN A 230 -25.85 6.27 10.39
CA GLN A 230 -27.20 6.14 10.90
C GLN A 230 -27.26 5.09 12.00
N LYS A 231 -27.70 5.49 13.19
CA LYS A 231 -28.02 4.57 14.27
C LYS A 231 -29.37 3.90 14.01
N LEU A 232 -29.42 2.61 14.20
CA LEU A 232 -30.58 1.75 14.00
C LEU A 232 -30.92 1.01 15.29
N ARG A 233 -32.07 0.34 15.34
CA ARG A 233 -32.53 -0.47 16.48
C ARG A 233 -32.30 0.19 17.86
N GLU A 234 -32.88 1.37 18.10
CA GLU A 234 -32.74 2.12 19.35
C GLU A 234 -31.28 2.39 19.76
N ASN A 235 -30.44 2.73 18.79
CA ASN A 235 -29.00 3.03 18.93
C ASN A 235 -28.09 1.80 19.22
N LYS A 236 -28.57 0.57 19.06
CA LYS A 236 -27.76 -0.64 19.24
C LYS A 236 -26.88 -0.91 18.03
N ASP A 237 -27.37 -0.59 16.84
CA ASP A 237 -26.65 -0.83 15.57
C ASP A 237 -26.21 0.48 14.94
N LEU A 238 -25.14 0.40 14.17
CA LEU A 238 -24.62 1.53 13.42
C LEU A 238 -24.37 1.12 11.97
N LEU A 239 -25.06 1.77 11.03
CA LEU A 239 -24.76 1.71 9.61
C LEU A 239 -23.97 2.96 9.23
N THR A 240 -22.82 2.79 8.58
CA THR A 240 -22.05 3.89 8.00
C THR A 240 -21.77 3.60 6.54
N VAL A 241 -22.13 4.54 5.68
CA VAL A 241 -21.80 4.53 4.25
C VAL A 241 -20.74 5.59 4.02
N GLY A 242 -19.75 5.28 3.21
CA GLY A 242 -18.65 6.20 2.91
C GLY A 242 -18.30 6.20 1.44
N ALA A 243 -17.86 7.36 0.98
CA ALA A 243 -17.35 7.56 -0.38
C ALA A 243 -16.06 8.38 -0.35
N ILE A 244 -15.20 8.14 -1.34
CA ILE A 244 -14.01 8.96 -1.59
C ILE A 244 -13.90 9.34 -3.06
N TYR A 245 -13.18 10.44 -3.29
CA TYR A 245 -12.79 10.87 -4.63
C TYR A 245 -11.37 11.45 -4.62
N GLU A 246 -10.55 11.06 -5.60
CA GLU A 246 -9.26 11.69 -5.90
C GLU A 246 -9.28 12.18 -7.35
N PHE A 247 -8.70 13.36 -7.55
CA PHE A 247 -8.69 14.01 -8.85
C PHE A 247 -7.52 13.50 -9.71
N GLN A 248 -7.79 13.27 -10.99
CA GLN A 248 -6.72 13.09 -11.98
C GLN A 248 -5.90 14.37 -12.08
N HIS A 249 -4.58 14.24 -12.03
CA HIS A 249 -3.67 15.38 -12.18
C HIS A 249 -2.30 14.94 -12.67
N LYS A 250 -1.56 15.89 -13.24
CA LYS A 250 -0.17 15.68 -13.65
C LYS A 250 0.72 15.46 -12.43
N LEU A 251 1.51 14.40 -12.49
CA LEU A 251 2.50 14.09 -11.47
C LEU A 251 3.73 14.96 -11.68
N GLY A 252 4.07 15.80 -10.70
CA GLY A 252 5.32 16.55 -10.69
C GLY A 252 6.49 15.56 -10.67
N SER A 253 7.19 15.42 -11.80
CA SER A 253 8.17 14.34 -11.99
C SER A 253 9.26 14.71 -12.99
N GLU A 254 10.45 14.16 -12.76
CA GLU A 254 11.58 14.14 -13.67
C GLU A 254 11.87 12.68 -14.04
N TYR A 255 11.86 12.39 -15.33
CA TYR A 255 12.13 11.05 -15.85
C TYR A 255 13.37 11.10 -16.74
N THR A 256 14.44 10.44 -16.31
CA THR A 256 15.73 10.41 -16.98
C THR A 256 15.99 9.01 -17.52
N VAL A 257 16.38 8.91 -18.78
CA VAL A 257 16.83 7.66 -19.41
C VAL A 257 18.29 7.83 -19.82
N SER A 258 19.15 6.95 -19.33
CA SER A 258 20.57 6.88 -19.67
C SER A 258 20.87 5.55 -20.30
N THR A 259 21.44 5.54 -21.51
CA THR A 259 21.86 4.31 -22.18
C THR A 259 23.33 4.42 -22.51
N TYR A 260 24.09 3.44 -22.04
CA TYR A 260 25.54 3.30 -22.26
C TYR A 260 25.77 2.03 -23.10
N GLY A 261 26.52 2.17 -24.20
CA GLY A 261 26.87 1.10 -25.13
C GLY A 261 27.91 1.58 -26.12
N VAL A 262 27.66 1.39 -27.41
CA VAL A 262 28.49 1.97 -28.47
C VAL A 262 28.41 3.50 -28.43
N ASP A 263 27.20 4.04 -28.15
CA ASP A 263 26.96 5.46 -27.92
C ASP A 263 26.32 5.68 -26.55
N THR A 264 26.52 6.87 -25.99
CA THR A 264 25.87 7.30 -24.73
C THR A 264 24.73 8.25 -25.07
N VAL A 265 23.50 7.87 -24.68
CA VAL A 265 22.31 8.70 -24.82
C VAL A 265 21.79 9.05 -23.45
N LEU A 266 21.54 10.33 -23.22
CA LEU A 266 20.87 10.86 -22.03
C LEU A 266 19.66 11.67 -22.47
N ASP A 267 18.49 11.29 -21.99
CA ASP A 267 17.24 11.99 -22.26
C ASP A 267 16.51 12.26 -20.93
N THR A 268 15.92 13.45 -20.80
CA THR A 268 15.21 13.87 -19.61
C THR A 268 13.86 14.48 -19.99
N LEU A 269 12.78 13.89 -19.45
CA LEU A 269 11.41 14.32 -19.66
C LEU A 269 10.79 14.78 -18.33
N ASN A 270 10.08 15.89 -18.36
CA ASN A 270 9.43 16.44 -17.16
C ASN A 270 7.92 16.34 -17.24
N ASN A 271 7.28 15.95 -16.12
CA ASN A 271 5.82 15.94 -15.94
C ASN A 271 5.04 15.14 -17.00
N VAL A 272 5.61 14.02 -17.44
CA VAL A 272 5.04 13.15 -18.50
C VAL A 272 4.14 12.04 -17.94
N PHE A 273 3.88 12.06 -16.64
CA PHE A 273 3.06 11.07 -15.93
C PHE A 273 1.84 11.74 -15.29
N GLU A 274 0.75 11.00 -15.16
CA GLU A 274 -0.47 11.44 -14.47
C GLU A 274 -0.98 10.39 -13.51
N LEU A 275 -1.51 10.83 -12.37
CA LEU A 275 -2.32 10.00 -11.48
C LEU A 275 -3.77 9.98 -11.96
N PRO A 276 -4.49 8.85 -11.81
CA PRO A 276 -5.84 8.70 -12.30
C PRO A 276 -6.88 9.35 -11.39
N ASN A 277 -8.10 9.54 -11.89
CA ASN A 277 -9.27 9.68 -11.02
C ASN A 277 -9.48 8.39 -10.24
N VAL A 278 -9.77 8.52 -8.93
CA VAL A 278 -10.11 7.41 -8.04
C VAL A 278 -11.49 7.64 -7.45
N TYR A 279 -12.34 6.64 -7.56
CA TYR A 279 -13.68 6.60 -6.98
C TYR A 279 -13.73 5.44 -5.99
N GLY A 280 -14.16 5.69 -4.77
CA GLY A 280 -14.35 4.65 -3.77
C GLY A 280 -15.73 4.79 -3.13
N LEU A 281 -16.38 3.66 -2.92
CA LEU A 281 -17.66 3.54 -2.22
C LEU A 281 -17.64 2.31 -1.34
N GLY A 282 -18.20 2.42 -0.14
CA GLY A 282 -18.30 1.29 0.77
C GLY A 282 -19.20 1.55 1.95
N PHE A 283 -19.41 0.51 2.73
CA PHE A 283 -20.22 0.59 3.95
C PHE A 283 -19.68 -0.30 5.05
N THR A 284 -20.04 0.01 6.28
CA THR A 284 -19.90 -0.87 7.44
C THR A 284 -21.19 -0.91 8.23
N TYR A 285 -21.51 -2.08 8.75
CA TYR A 285 -22.64 -2.30 9.64
C TYR A 285 -22.15 -2.96 10.93
N THR A 286 -22.40 -2.31 12.05
CA THR A 286 -21.99 -2.77 13.38
C THR A 286 -23.23 -3.18 14.17
N LEU A 287 -23.25 -4.42 14.63
CA LEU A 287 -24.30 -5.03 15.44
C LEU A 287 -23.89 -5.03 16.91
N ASP A 288 -24.70 -4.44 17.78
CA ASP A 288 -24.54 -4.45 19.25
C ASP A 288 -23.11 -4.07 19.72
N ASN A 289 -22.35 -3.27 18.96
CA ASN A 289 -20.91 -2.97 19.19
C ASN A 289 -20.00 -4.21 19.33
N ARG A 290 -20.42 -5.36 18.78
CA ARG A 290 -19.71 -6.64 18.90
C ARG A 290 -19.30 -7.23 17.57
N LEU A 291 -20.18 -7.18 16.59
CA LEU A 291 -19.93 -7.70 15.24
C LEU A 291 -20.04 -6.55 14.25
N MET A 292 -18.98 -6.31 13.52
CA MET A 292 -18.97 -5.38 12.40
C MET A 292 -18.65 -6.15 11.12
N PHE A 293 -19.36 -5.85 10.04
CA PHE A 293 -19.02 -6.30 8.70
C PHE A 293 -19.11 -5.13 7.71
N GLY A 294 -18.40 -5.23 6.62
CA GLY A 294 -18.40 -4.19 5.61
C GLY A 294 -17.82 -4.65 4.28
N ALA A 295 -18.08 -3.86 3.27
CA ALA A 295 -17.54 -4.05 1.94
C ALA A 295 -17.25 -2.71 1.27
N ASP A 296 -16.19 -2.71 0.46
CA ASP A 296 -15.70 -1.55 -0.28
C ASP A 296 -15.43 -1.91 -1.73
N ALA A 297 -15.65 -0.94 -2.62
CA ALA A 297 -15.26 -0.99 -4.03
C ALA A 297 -14.48 0.27 -4.40
N VAL A 298 -13.34 0.09 -5.07
CA VAL A 298 -12.48 1.17 -5.56
C VAL A 298 -12.30 1.03 -7.06
N TYR A 299 -12.53 2.09 -7.80
CA TYR A 299 -12.28 2.16 -9.24
C TYR A 299 -11.29 3.26 -9.57
N GLN A 300 -10.19 2.90 -10.24
CA GLN A 300 -9.11 3.81 -10.63
C GLN A 300 -8.97 3.84 -12.15
N GLN A 301 -9.09 5.03 -12.75
CA GLN A 301 -9.12 5.22 -14.20
C GLN A 301 -7.72 5.38 -14.81
N PHE A 302 -6.81 4.43 -14.59
CA PHE A 302 -5.44 4.50 -15.10
C PHE A 302 -5.35 4.51 -16.64
N ALA A 303 -6.30 3.92 -17.36
CA ALA A 303 -6.31 3.96 -18.81
C ALA A 303 -6.44 5.37 -19.38
N LYS A 304 -7.09 6.30 -18.65
CA LYS A 304 -7.24 7.71 -19.06
C LYS A 304 -6.06 8.58 -18.66
N ALA A 305 -5.28 8.15 -17.66
CA ALA A 305 -4.11 8.90 -17.20
C ALA A 305 -2.94 8.70 -18.17
N TYR A 306 -2.21 9.77 -18.43
CA TYR A 306 -1.02 9.70 -19.29
C TYR A 306 0.15 9.02 -18.56
N PHE A 307 0.80 8.12 -19.25
CA PHE A 307 2.04 7.48 -18.84
C PHE A 307 3.07 7.69 -19.94
N GLN A 308 4.12 8.47 -19.67
CA GLN A 308 5.09 8.95 -20.67
C GLN A 308 4.40 9.66 -21.87
N ASN A 309 3.46 10.56 -21.59
CA ASN A 309 2.64 11.28 -22.55
C ASN A 309 1.76 10.39 -23.47
N GLN A 310 1.56 9.13 -23.13
CA GLN A 310 0.70 8.21 -23.88
C GLN A 310 -0.49 7.77 -23.01
N SER A 311 -1.69 7.79 -23.56
CA SER A 311 -2.88 7.24 -22.92
C SER A 311 -3.03 5.74 -23.25
N ASN A 312 -3.86 5.02 -22.48
CA ASN A 312 -4.14 3.59 -22.66
C ASN A 312 -2.92 2.65 -22.54
N VAL A 313 -1.82 3.12 -21.96
CA VAL A 313 -0.65 2.29 -21.63
C VAL A 313 -0.94 1.39 -20.43
N LEU A 314 -1.75 1.88 -19.49
CA LEU A 314 -2.17 1.19 -18.29
C LEU A 314 -3.66 0.80 -18.36
N ASN A 315 -4.06 -0.23 -17.62
CA ASN A 315 -5.45 -0.67 -17.51
C ASN A 315 -6.15 0.02 -16.33
N ASN A 316 -7.47 0.16 -16.40
CA ASN A 316 -8.24 0.55 -15.22
C ASN A 316 -8.17 -0.54 -14.15
N ARG A 317 -8.10 -0.11 -12.90
CA ARG A 317 -8.05 -1.01 -11.75
C ARG A 317 -9.36 -0.97 -10.99
N LEU A 318 -9.96 -2.15 -10.77
CA LEU A 318 -11.07 -2.35 -9.85
C LEU A 318 -10.58 -3.18 -8.67
N LYS A 319 -10.81 -2.69 -7.44
CA LYS A 319 -10.57 -3.44 -6.21
C LYS A 319 -11.85 -3.60 -5.43
N LEU A 320 -12.13 -4.81 -4.99
CA LEU A 320 -13.23 -5.18 -4.12
C LEU A 320 -12.64 -5.73 -2.82
N SER A 321 -13.20 -5.30 -1.70
CA SER A 321 -12.78 -5.74 -0.37
C SER A 321 -13.99 -6.06 0.48
N ALA A 322 -13.90 -7.08 1.32
CA ALA A 322 -14.91 -7.41 2.32
C ALA A 322 -14.23 -7.84 3.61
N GLY A 323 -14.85 -7.54 4.75
CA GLY A 323 -14.27 -7.89 6.03
C GLY A 323 -15.27 -7.91 7.17
N ILE A 324 -14.87 -8.63 8.22
CA ILE A 324 -15.63 -8.82 9.45
C ILE A 324 -14.71 -8.59 10.64
N GLU A 325 -15.22 -7.93 11.67
CA GLU A 325 -14.60 -7.77 12.99
C GLU A 325 -15.54 -8.27 14.06
N PHE A 326 -15.03 -9.05 14.99
CA PHE A 326 -15.80 -9.61 16.11
C PHE A 326 -15.08 -9.40 17.44
N VAL A 327 -15.85 -8.98 18.46
CA VAL A 327 -15.44 -8.88 19.86
C VAL A 327 -16.48 -9.56 20.71
N ASN A 328 -16.09 -10.53 21.53
CA ASN A 328 -17.06 -11.28 22.33
C ASN A 328 -17.78 -10.38 23.35
N LYS A 329 -17.00 -9.73 24.24
CA LYS A 329 -17.52 -8.78 25.25
C LYS A 329 -16.51 -7.63 25.38
N PRO A 330 -16.76 -6.44 24.78
CA PRO A 330 -15.82 -5.31 24.83
C PRO A 330 -15.39 -4.91 26.26
N ASN A 331 -16.30 -5.03 27.23
CA ASN A 331 -16.07 -4.72 28.64
C ASN A 331 -15.98 -5.99 29.54
N GLY A 332 -15.64 -7.15 28.95
CA GLY A 332 -15.54 -8.42 29.66
C GLY A 332 -14.35 -8.45 30.65
N ASN A 333 -14.50 -9.19 31.74
CA ASN A 333 -13.44 -9.35 32.75
C ASN A 333 -12.28 -10.21 32.26
N ARG A 334 -12.58 -11.23 31.42
CA ARG A 334 -11.54 -12.10 30.86
C ARG A 334 -10.85 -11.40 29.69
N TYR A 335 -9.54 -11.57 29.59
CA TYR A 335 -8.76 -10.96 28.51
C TYR A 335 -9.24 -11.40 27.11
N ILE A 336 -9.50 -12.69 26.93
CA ILE A 336 -9.95 -13.27 25.66
C ILE A 336 -11.31 -12.71 25.19
N ASP A 337 -12.18 -12.30 26.12
CA ASP A 337 -13.47 -11.70 25.79
C ASP A 337 -13.35 -10.33 25.13
N ARG A 338 -12.24 -9.62 25.42
CA ARG A 338 -11.94 -8.28 24.88
C ARG A 338 -11.06 -8.31 23.65
N MET A 339 -10.45 -9.45 23.32
CA MET A 339 -9.69 -9.61 22.10
C MET A 339 -10.58 -9.38 20.88
N VAL A 340 -9.99 -8.75 19.88
CA VAL A 340 -10.65 -8.46 18.61
C VAL A 340 -10.19 -9.45 17.56
N TRP A 341 -11.14 -10.07 16.90
CA TRP A 341 -10.91 -11.04 15.82
C TRP A 341 -11.35 -10.43 14.50
N ARG A 342 -10.55 -10.57 13.47
CA ARG A 342 -10.81 -9.97 12.16
C ARG A 342 -10.54 -10.99 11.07
N LEU A 343 -11.40 -10.97 10.06
CA LEU A 343 -11.26 -11.76 8.86
C LEU A 343 -11.62 -10.88 7.66
N GLY A 344 -10.91 -11.03 6.56
CA GLY A 344 -11.23 -10.28 5.35
C GLY A 344 -10.69 -10.95 4.10
N ALA A 345 -11.15 -10.44 2.98
CA ALA A 345 -10.67 -10.83 1.67
C ALA A 345 -10.71 -9.63 0.74
N ASN A 346 -9.81 -9.62 -0.24
CA ASN A 346 -9.84 -8.64 -1.32
C ASN A 346 -9.47 -9.28 -2.65
N TYR A 347 -9.93 -8.63 -3.71
CA TYR A 347 -9.61 -8.96 -5.08
C TYR A 347 -9.40 -7.66 -5.86
N ALA A 348 -8.34 -7.58 -6.65
CA ALA A 348 -8.07 -6.43 -7.48
C ALA A 348 -7.61 -6.85 -8.89
N THR A 349 -8.09 -6.14 -9.91
CA THR A 349 -7.50 -6.21 -11.24
C THR A 349 -6.21 -5.41 -11.27
N SER A 350 -5.20 -5.85 -12.00
CA SER A 350 -3.95 -5.10 -12.14
C SER A 350 -4.14 -3.88 -13.05
N TYR A 351 -3.55 -2.77 -12.68
CA TYR A 351 -3.44 -1.60 -13.56
C TYR A 351 -2.30 -1.75 -14.57
N ALA A 352 -1.29 -2.59 -14.28
CA ALA A 352 -0.18 -2.85 -15.17
C ALA A 352 -0.61 -3.83 -16.28
N LYS A 353 -0.30 -3.48 -17.54
CA LYS A 353 -0.53 -4.29 -18.70
C LYS A 353 0.72 -5.13 -19.00
N VAL A 354 0.60 -6.45 -18.98
CA VAL A 354 1.71 -7.38 -19.22
C VAL A 354 1.33 -8.37 -20.31
N ASN A 355 1.96 -8.27 -21.47
CA ASN A 355 1.74 -9.14 -22.65
C ASN A 355 0.25 -9.36 -22.96
N ASP A 356 -0.56 -8.28 -22.95
CA ASP A 356 -2.01 -8.30 -23.15
C ASP A 356 -2.79 -9.25 -22.21
N SER A 357 -2.16 -9.71 -21.14
CA SER A 357 -2.80 -10.56 -20.15
C SER A 357 -3.35 -9.73 -18.98
N ASN A 358 -4.57 -10.07 -18.58
CA ASN A 358 -5.19 -9.47 -17.40
C ASN A 358 -4.62 -10.13 -16.14
N LEU A 359 -3.77 -9.41 -15.42
CA LEU A 359 -3.31 -9.82 -14.11
C LEU A 359 -4.36 -9.49 -13.06
N SER A 360 -4.44 -10.32 -12.03
CA SER A 360 -5.23 -10.05 -10.84
C SER A 360 -4.42 -10.32 -9.58
N ASP A 361 -4.80 -9.64 -8.52
CA ASP A 361 -4.26 -9.76 -7.17
C ASP A 361 -5.42 -10.16 -6.24
N TYR A 362 -5.21 -11.16 -5.38
CA TYR A 362 -6.18 -11.58 -4.39
C TYR A 362 -5.49 -11.86 -3.07
N ALA A 363 -6.17 -11.58 -1.98
CA ALA A 363 -5.68 -11.92 -0.66
C ALA A 363 -6.82 -12.28 0.31
N VAL A 364 -6.48 -13.15 1.26
CA VAL A 364 -7.27 -13.42 2.46
C VAL A 364 -6.48 -12.93 3.65
N THR A 365 -7.16 -12.23 4.56
CA THR A 365 -6.54 -11.57 5.71
C THR A 365 -7.14 -12.06 7.01
N LEU A 366 -6.31 -12.19 8.03
CA LEU A 366 -6.67 -12.55 9.39
C LEU A 366 -6.01 -11.56 10.35
N GLY A 367 -6.72 -11.14 11.37
CA GLY A 367 -6.17 -10.19 12.34
C GLY A 367 -6.63 -10.42 13.76
N PHE A 368 -5.74 -10.04 14.67
CA PHE A 368 -5.96 -10.10 16.10
C PHE A 368 -5.65 -8.73 16.73
N GLY A 369 -6.58 -8.24 17.55
CA GLY A 369 -6.36 -7.04 18.34
C GLY A 369 -6.24 -7.39 19.82
N PHE A 370 -5.15 -6.96 20.44
CA PHE A 370 -4.81 -7.20 21.84
C PHE A 370 -4.92 -5.89 22.62
N PRO A 371 -6.08 -5.61 23.26
CA PRO A 371 -6.28 -4.36 24.00
C PRO A 371 -5.47 -4.32 25.28
N PHE A 372 -4.85 -3.18 25.59
CA PHE A 372 -4.22 -2.92 26.88
C PHE A 372 -5.26 -2.52 27.93
N ARG A 373 -5.08 -2.99 29.16
CA ARG A 373 -6.10 -2.82 30.22
C ARG A 373 -6.19 -1.39 30.77
N ALA A 374 -5.07 -0.66 30.72
CA ALA A 374 -4.95 0.64 31.38
C ALA A 374 -5.43 1.82 30.49
N ASN A 375 -5.43 1.64 29.19
CA ASN A 375 -5.78 2.66 28.21
C ASN A 375 -6.46 2.03 27.00
N ARG A 376 -7.00 2.87 26.10
CA ARG A 376 -7.68 2.40 24.88
C ARG A 376 -6.70 1.97 23.78
N SER A 377 -5.43 1.79 24.13
CA SER A 377 -4.36 1.38 23.22
C SER A 377 -4.47 -0.10 22.86
N MET A 378 -3.98 -0.47 21.69
CA MET A 378 -4.10 -1.82 21.14
C MET A 378 -2.82 -2.22 20.40
N LEU A 379 -2.39 -3.46 20.59
CA LEU A 379 -1.46 -4.14 19.70
C LEU A 379 -2.26 -4.92 18.68
N ASN A 380 -1.99 -4.73 17.38
CA ASN A 380 -2.63 -5.50 16.32
C ASN A 380 -1.61 -6.41 15.64
N LEU A 381 -2.01 -7.65 15.42
CA LEU A 381 -1.32 -8.62 14.57
C LEU A 381 -2.17 -8.83 13.31
N HIS A 382 -1.54 -8.75 12.16
CA HIS A 382 -2.14 -8.91 10.84
C HIS A 382 -1.41 -10.02 10.08
N LEU A 383 -2.15 -10.96 9.54
CA LEU A 383 -1.69 -12.01 8.65
C LEU A 383 -2.42 -11.87 7.32
N GLU A 384 -1.69 -11.96 6.21
CA GLU A 384 -2.26 -11.89 4.87
C GLU A 384 -1.61 -12.94 3.99
N TYR A 385 -2.41 -13.77 3.36
CA TYR A 385 -1.99 -14.69 2.32
C TYR A 385 -2.65 -14.32 1.01
N GLY A 386 -1.83 -14.10 -0.01
CA GLY A 386 -2.31 -13.65 -1.30
C GLY A 386 -1.48 -14.16 -2.47
N GLY A 387 -1.94 -13.82 -3.64
CA GLY A 387 -1.26 -14.15 -4.87
C GLY A 387 -1.53 -13.14 -5.98
N MET A 388 -0.56 -13.01 -6.87
CA MET A 388 -0.64 -12.20 -8.08
C MET A 388 -0.26 -13.03 -9.29
N GLY A 389 -1.03 -12.90 -10.37
CA GLY A 389 -0.75 -13.60 -11.62
C GLY A 389 -1.92 -13.57 -12.58
N ALA A 390 -1.75 -14.18 -13.76
CA ALA A 390 -2.84 -14.35 -14.71
C ALA A 390 -3.56 -15.68 -14.45
N MET A 391 -4.88 -15.64 -14.30
CA MET A 391 -5.69 -16.84 -14.05
C MET A 391 -5.60 -17.87 -15.19
N HIS A 392 -5.33 -17.46 -16.42
CA HIS A 392 -5.41 -18.33 -17.61
C HIS A 392 -4.13 -18.41 -18.44
N SER A 393 -3.03 -17.76 -18.08
CA SER A 393 -1.78 -17.80 -18.84
C SER A 393 -0.73 -18.66 -18.19
N SER A 394 -0.36 -19.75 -18.83
CA SER A 394 0.70 -20.68 -18.38
C SER A 394 2.13 -20.12 -18.54
N ASN A 395 2.30 -18.96 -19.19
CA ASN A 395 3.61 -18.38 -19.51
C ASN A 395 4.00 -17.21 -18.59
N LEU A 396 3.12 -16.80 -17.66
CA LEU A 396 3.41 -15.75 -16.72
C LEU A 396 3.87 -16.32 -15.37
N LEU A 397 4.68 -15.54 -14.66
CA LEU A 397 5.17 -15.88 -13.34
C LEU A 397 4.01 -15.90 -12.35
N LYS A 398 3.91 -16.94 -11.53
CA LYS A 398 3.02 -16.99 -10.37
C LYS A 398 3.74 -16.42 -9.16
N GLU A 399 3.12 -15.45 -8.49
CA GLU A 399 3.57 -14.93 -7.20
C GLU A 399 2.55 -15.30 -6.12
N ASN A 400 3.00 -16.00 -5.06
CA ASN A 400 2.22 -16.17 -3.84
C ASN A 400 3.00 -15.57 -2.69
N TYR A 401 2.33 -14.90 -1.76
CA TYR A 401 2.98 -14.28 -0.62
C TYR A 401 2.25 -14.50 0.69
N LEU A 402 3.04 -14.53 1.76
CA LEU A 402 2.57 -14.46 3.14
C LEU A 402 3.16 -13.18 3.76
N LYS A 403 2.28 -12.28 4.19
CA LYS A 403 2.64 -11.05 4.90
C LYS A 403 2.22 -11.17 6.35
N VAL A 404 3.11 -10.78 7.26
CA VAL A 404 2.87 -10.67 8.70
C VAL A 404 3.13 -9.23 9.09
N GLY A 405 2.14 -8.58 9.70
CA GLY A 405 2.25 -7.20 10.15
C GLY A 405 1.96 -7.06 11.64
N ILE A 406 2.66 -6.16 12.28
CA ILE A 406 2.46 -5.79 13.69
C ILE A 406 2.29 -4.28 13.74
N SER A 407 1.30 -3.81 14.50
CA SER A 407 1.12 -2.38 14.72
C SER A 407 0.71 -2.05 16.14
N PHE A 408 1.10 -0.85 16.54
CA PHE A 408 0.72 -0.25 17.80
C PHE A 408 -0.21 0.92 17.52
N SER A 409 -1.41 0.88 18.14
CA SER A 409 -2.36 1.99 18.18
C SER A 409 -2.37 2.52 19.62
N LEU A 410 -1.70 3.63 19.84
CA LEU A 410 -1.66 4.30 21.15
C LEU A 410 -2.77 5.34 21.20
N ASN A 411 -3.57 5.30 22.27
CA ASN A 411 -4.63 6.26 22.56
C ASN A 411 -4.42 6.82 23.95
N GLU A 412 -3.91 8.04 24.01
CA GLU A 412 -3.60 8.75 25.26
C GLU A 412 -4.55 9.93 25.46
N MET A 413 -4.89 10.21 26.73
CA MET A 413 -5.69 11.38 27.10
C MET A 413 -4.78 12.59 27.34
N TRP A 414 -4.74 13.54 26.40
CA TRP A 414 -3.83 14.69 26.47
C TRP A 414 -4.51 15.99 26.89
N PHE A 415 -5.79 16.15 26.69
CA PHE A 415 -6.52 17.40 26.92
C PHE A 415 -7.35 17.36 28.21
N TYR A 416 -6.84 16.67 29.23
CA TYR A 416 -7.52 16.54 30.50
C TYR A 416 -7.11 17.69 31.44
N ARG A 417 -8.07 18.50 31.86
CA ARG A 417 -7.86 19.49 32.94
C ARG A 417 -7.86 18.76 34.29
N LEU A 418 -6.70 18.68 34.95
CA LEU A 418 -6.65 18.33 36.36
C LEU A 418 -7.35 19.44 37.15
N LEU A 419 -8.55 19.16 37.67
CA LEU A 419 -9.16 19.96 38.71
C LEU A 419 -8.37 19.66 39.99
N LEU A 420 -7.43 20.52 40.31
CA LEU A 420 -6.85 20.55 41.66
C LEU A 420 -8.00 20.94 42.60
N ARG A 421 -8.46 19.98 43.41
CA ARG A 421 -9.32 20.21 44.58
C ARG A 421 -8.48 20.52 45.79
#